data_8fb00f58652341b642a481823de1de68
#
_entry.id   8fb00f58652341b642a481823de1de68
#
_cell.length_a   1.000
_cell.length_b   1.000
_cell.length_c   1.000
_cell.angle_alpha   90.00
_cell.angle_beta   90.00
_cell.angle_gamma   90.00
#
_symmetry.space_group_name_H-M   'P 1'
#
loop_
_entity.id
_entity.type
_entity.pdbx_description
1 polymer ?
#
loop_
_entity_poly.entity_id
_entity_poly.type
_entity_poly.pdbx_seq_one_letter_code
_entity_poly.pdbx_strand_id
1 'polypeptide(L)'
;HPVGHQVGHTAERKVLRLAFPTPESSFDPPQTNSDAYANTLLAQILEAPLAYDYLARPVRLVPQTAVALPEVSADGMTFTLRLRPGIYFADDPAFKGRQRELVAQDYVYAIKRFYDPRYNSSDLYQFEGLKLPGLSELRRRALEQRKPFDYDQEVQGVRALDRYTLRIQLGQSDPRFIWR
;
A
#
# COMPACT_ATOMS: atom_id res chain seq x y z
N HIS A 1 8.20 19.36 57.97
CA HIS A 1 7.64 19.11 56.64
C HIS A 1 8.61 18.23 55.85
N PRO A 2 8.24 17.03 55.45
CA PRO A 2 9.05 16.23 54.52
C PRO A 2 8.73 16.64 53.10
N VAL A 3 9.72 17.08 52.36
CA VAL A 3 9.69 17.36 50.92
C VAL A 3 9.64 16.02 50.22
N GLY A 4 8.49 15.69 49.64
CA GLY A 4 8.32 14.50 48.82
C GLY A 4 9.11 14.65 47.50
N HIS A 5 10.18 13.88 47.35
CA HIS A 5 10.79 13.66 46.03
C HIS A 5 9.85 12.84 45.16
N GLN A 6 9.19 13.50 44.22
CA GLN A 6 8.60 12.82 43.06
C GLN A 6 9.74 12.27 42.20
N VAL A 7 9.99 10.98 42.31
CA VAL A 7 10.85 10.25 41.37
C VAL A 7 10.03 10.14 40.09
N GLY A 8 10.32 11.00 39.11
CA GLY A 8 9.80 10.86 37.76
C GLY A 8 10.32 9.54 37.17
N HIS A 9 9.48 8.53 37.10
CA HIS A 9 9.74 7.35 36.28
C HIS A 9 9.72 7.78 34.80
N THR A 10 10.88 8.12 34.25
CA THR A 10 11.09 8.05 32.80
C THR A 10 10.92 6.59 32.41
N ALA A 11 9.80 6.25 31.79
CA ALA A 11 9.56 4.91 31.29
C ALA A 11 10.73 4.53 30.36
N GLU A 12 11.54 3.58 30.79
CA GLU A 12 12.68 3.08 30.03
C GLU A 12 12.16 2.57 28.69
N ARG A 13 12.69 3.10 27.58
CA ARG A 13 12.24 2.74 26.23
C ARG A 13 12.53 1.26 25.99
N LYS A 14 11.49 0.45 25.86
CA LYS A 14 11.64 -0.96 25.51
C LYS A 14 12.19 -1.08 24.09
N VAL A 15 13.31 -1.79 23.95
CA VAL A 15 13.96 -2.03 22.66
C VAL A 15 13.90 -3.52 22.34
N LEU A 16 13.24 -3.86 21.23
CA LEU A 16 13.28 -5.21 20.65
C LEU A 16 14.36 -5.24 19.58
N ARG A 17 15.29 -6.16 19.69
CA ARG A 17 16.33 -6.38 18.68
C ARG A 17 16.03 -7.67 17.94
N LEU A 18 15.88 -7.56 16.61
CA LEU A 18 15.65 -8.69 15.70
C LEU A 18 16.87 -8.83 14.80
N ALA A 19 17.21 -10.08 14.48
CA ALA A 19 18.24 -10.40 13.49
C ALA A 19 17.61 -11.23 12.37
N PHE A 20 17.95 -10.91 11.14
CA PHE A 20 17.56 -11.67 9.97
C PHE A 20 18.78 -12.44 9.43
N PRO A 21 18.62 -13.66 8.92
CA PRO A 21 19.73 -14.48 8.41
C PRO A 21 20.34 -13.92 7.10
N THR A 22 19.59 -13.10 6.37
CA THR A 22 20.03 -12.45 5.14
C THR A 22 19.64 -10.96 5.18
N PRO A 23 20.41 -10.06 4.54
CA PRO A 23 20.00 -8.67 4.40
C PRO A 23 18.76 -8.55 3.51
N GLU A 24 18.04 -7.45 3.67
CA GLU A 24 16.91 -7.08 2.81
C GLU A 24 17.39 -6.82 1.36
N SER A 25 16.54 -7.19 0.41
CA SER A 25 16.81 -6.99 -1.02
C SER A 25 16.55 -5.55 -1.46
N SER A 26 15.48 -4.95 -0.95
CA SER A 26 15.05 -3.59 -1.27
C SER A 26 14.00 -3.11 -0.27
N PHE A 27 13.91 -1.80 -0.05
CA PHE A 27 12.79 -1.15 0.64
C PHE A 27 11.75 -0.56 -0.33
N ASP A 28 11.87 -0.84 -1.60
CA ASP A 28 10.91 -0.44 -2.62
C ASP A 28 9.98 -1.60 -2.97
N PRO A 29 8.67 -1.53 -2.64
CA PRO A 29 7.74 -2.66 -2.78
C PRO A 29 7.78 -3.39 -4.13
N PRO A 30 7.81 -2.72 -5.31
CA PRO A 30 7.92 -3.43 -6.58
C PRO A 30 9.22 -4.20 -6.78
N GLN A 31 10.25 -3.94 -5.98
CA GLN A 31 11.59 -4.50 -6.11
C GLN A 31 12.00 -5.41 -4.95
N THR A 32 11.09 -5.74 -4.04
CA THR A 32 11.38 -6.65 -2.92
C THR A 32 11.58 -8.10 -3.36
N ASN A 33 11.15 -8.44 -4.58
CA ASN A 33 11.27 -9.78 -5.14
C ASN A 33 10.71 -10.87 -4.22
N SER A 34 9.56 -10.59 -3.57
CA SER A 34 8.92 -11.47 -2.59
C SER A 34 9.81 -11.80 -1.37
N ASP A 35 10.79 -10.96 -1.08
CA ASP A 35 11.67 -11.10 0.08
C ASP A 35 10.88 -10.94 1.38
N ALA A 36 10.77 -12.04 2.14
CA ALA A 36 9.99 -12.07 3.38
C ALA A 36 10.54 -11.11 4.45
N TYR A 37 11.86 -10.88 4.48
CA TYR A 37 12.48 -9.99 5.46
C TYR A 37 12.24 -8.52 5.09
N ALA A 38 12.44 -8.16 3.82
CA ALA A 38 12.09 -6.84 3.31
C ALA A 38 10.61 -6.52 3.55
N ASN A 39 9.71 -7.44 3.22
CA ASN A 39 8.27 -7.28 3.44
C ASN A 39 7.91 -7.15 4.92
N THR A 40 8.58 -7.89 5.81
CA THR A 40 8.39 -7.74 7.27
C THR A 40 8.76 -6.33 7.74
N LEU A 41 9.85 -5.76 7.24
CA LEU A 41 10.26 -4.40 7.57
C LEU A 41 9.32 -3.36 6.94
N LEU A 42 8.94 -3.54 5.67
CA LEU A 42 8.01 -2.64 4.98
C LEU A 42 6.65 -2.58 5.67
N ALA A 43 6.16 -3.69 6.20
CA ALA A 43 4.91 -3.73 6.97
C ALA A 43 4.94 -2.90 8.27
N GLN A 44 6.12 -2.48 8.74
CA GLN A 44 6.28 -1.58 9.88
C GLN A 44 6.42 -0.10 9.48
N ILE A 45 6.61 0.17 8.20
CA ILE A 45 6.90 1.52 7.67
C ILE A 45 5.74 2.01 6.81
N LEU A 46 5.11 1.10 6.05
CA LEU A 46 4.03 1.42 5.12
C LEU A 46 2.69 0.99 5.68
N GLU A 47 1.65 1.75 5.36
CA GLU A 47 0.28 1.48 5.77
C GLU A 47 -0.61 1.20 4.56
N ALA A 48 -1.35 0.10 4.65
CA ALA A 48 -2.35 -0.27 3.64
C ALA A 48 -3.72 0.34 3.97
N PRO A 49 -4.68 0.34 3.03
CA PRO A 49 -6.05 0.75 3.33
C PRO A 49 -6.72 -0.09 4.41
N LEU A 50 -6.40 -1.38 4.45
CA LEU A 50 -6.92 -2.37 5.41
C LEU A 50 -5.76 -3.07 6.10
N ALA A 51 -6.01 -3.57 7.30
CA ALA A 51 -5.06 -4.38 8.07
C ALA A 51 -5.78 -5.61 8.67
N TYR A 52 -5.00 -6.61 9.05
CA TYR A 52 -5.52 -7.72 9.83
C TYR A 52 -5.70 -7.32 11.29
N ASP A 53 -6.86 -7.64 11.87
CA ASP A 53 -7.04 -7.52 13.32
C ASP A 53 -6.21 -8.61 14.00
N TYR A 54 -5.14 -8.18 14.67
CA TYR A 54 -4.14 -9.07 15.27
C TYR A 54 -4.74 -10.05 16.29
N LEU A 55 -5.76 -9.62 17.03
CA LEU A 55 -6.36 -10.41 18.12
C LEU A 55 -7.60 -11.18 17.69
N ALA A 56 -8.18 -10.88 16.52
CA ALA A 56 -9.43 -11.50 16.13
C ALA A 56 -9.28 -12.99 15.80
N ARG A 57 -10.23 -13.77 16.31
CA ARG A 57 -10.41 -15.18 15.97
C ARG A 57 -11.90 -15.45 15.73
N PRO A 58 -12.34 -15.78 14.51
CA PRO A 58 -11.54 -15.94 13.28
C PRO A 58 -10.89 -14.66 12.81
N VAL A 59 -9.90 -14.79 11.91
CA VAL A 59 -9.18 -13.66 11.29
C VAL A 59 -10.17 -12.74 10.57
N ARG A 60 -10.01 -11.44 10.76
CA ARG A 60 -10.80 -10.41 10.06
C ARG A 60 -9.95 -9.22 9.65
N LEU A 61 -10.43 -8.48 8.65
CA LEU A 61 -9.86 -7.22 8.23
C LEU A 61 -10.51 -6.06 9.00
N VAL A 62 -9.70 -5.05 9.25
CA VAL A 62 -10.12 -3.77 9.84
C VAL A 62 -9.60 -2.61 8.97
N PRO A 63 -10.31 -1.47 8.95
CA PRO A 63 -9.82 -0.28 8.29
C PRO A 63 -8.52 0.21 8.94
N GLN A 64 -7.53 0.61 8.12
CA GLN A 64 -6.29 1.24 8.57
C GLN A 64 -6.20 2.67 8.05
N THR A 65 -5.84 2.91 6.80
CA THR A 65 -5.94 4.24 6.20
C THR A 65 -7.31 4.51 5.58
N ALA A 66 -8.11 3.47 5.31
CA ALA A 66 -9.50 3.63 4.93
C ALA A 66 -10.40 3.94 6.13
N VAL A 67 -11.55 4.58 5.89
CA VAL A 67 -12.56 4.87 6.93
C VAL A 67 -13.42 3.66 7.28
N ALA A 68 -13.57 2.71 6.34
CA ALA A 68 -14.37 1.50 6.45
C ALA A 68 -13.83 0.40 5.51
N LEU A 69 -14.38 -0.80 5.62
CA LEU A 69 -14.18 -1.84 4.61
C LEU A 69 -14.73 -1.37 3.25
N PRO A 70 -14.21 -1.88 2.13
CA PRO A 70 -14.63 -1.43 0.80
C PRO A 70 -16.10 -1.73 0.53
N GLU A 71 -16.76 -0.82 -0.16
CA GLU A 71 -18.02 -1.09 -0.83
C GLU A 71 -17.74 -2.00 -2.03
N VAL A 72 -18.46 -3.11 -2.14
CA VAL A 72 -18.26 -4.10 -3.19
C VAL A 72 -19.50 -4.13 -4.08
N SER A 73 -19.31 -4.08 -5.39
CA SER A 73 -20.42 -4.20 -6.37
C SER A 73 -21.08 -5.59 -6.30
N ALA A 74 -22.32 -5.68 -6.79
CA ALA A 74 -23.10 -6.92 -6.76
C ALA A 74 -22.43 -8.10 -7.51
N ASP A 75 -21.62 -7.80 -8.53
CA ASP A 75 -20.85 -8.79 -9.29
C ASP A 75 -19.52 -9.17 -8.62
N GLY A 76 -19.17 -8.53 -7.50
CA GLY A 76 -17.93 -8.79 -6.77
C GLY A 76 -16.66 -8.33 -7.49
N MET A 77 -16.76 -7.47 -8.50
CA MET A 77 -15.61 -7.06 -9.31
C MET A 77 -15.15 -5.61 -9.06
N THR A 78 -16.00 -4.76 -8.50
CA THR A 78 -15.64 -3.36 -8.22
C THR A 78 -15.57 -3.12 -6.72
N PHE A 79 -14.46 -2.57 -6.28
CA PHE A 79 -14.18 -2.25 -4.87
C PHE A 79 -13.95 -0.76 -4.74
N THR A 80 -14.74 -0.11 -3.90
CA THR A 80 -14.60 1.32 -3.62
C THR A 80 -14.18 1.53 -2.17
N LEU A 81 -13.04 2.17 -1.99
CA LEU A 81 -12.46 2.48 -0.68
C LEU A 81 -12.45 3.99 -0.47
N ARG A 82 -12.85 4.42 0.72
CA ARG A 82 -12.75 5.82 1.15
C ARG A 82 -11.60 5.97 2.13
N LEU A 83 -10.64 6.80 1.81
CA LEU A 83 -9.50 7.09 2.68
C LEU A 83 -9.89 8.07 3.76
N ARG A 84 -9.24 7.97 4.91
CA ARG A 84 -9.36 8.92 6.00
C ARG A 84 -8.55 10.17 5.67
N PRO A 85 -9.15 11.37 5.66
CA PRO A 85 -8.41 12.62 5.52
C PRO A 85 -7.44 12.84 6.70
N GLY A 86 -6.42 13.67 6.49
CA GLY A 86 -5.51 14.07 7.55
C GLY A 86 -4.42 13.03 7.89
N ILE A 87 -4.17 12.05 7.03
CA ILE A 87 -3.02 11.14 7.14
C ILE A 87 -1.88 11.75 6.32
N TYR A 88 -0.72 11.93 6.94
CA TYR A 88 0.44 12.56 6.30
C TYR A 88 1.62 11.59 6.25
N PHE A 89 2.37 11.66 5.15
CA PHE A 89 3.68 11.02 5.07
C PHE A 89 4.64 11.63 6.09
N ALA A 90 5.61 10.85 6.54
CA ALA A 90 6.73 11.37 7.31
C ALA A 90 7.45 12.49 6.54
N ASP A 91 8.01 13.45 7.25
CA ASP A 91 8.75 14.55 6.63
C ASP A 91 9.94 14.02 5.82
N ASP A 92 10.06 14.53 4.59
CA ASP A 92 11.14 14.18 3.68
C ASP A 92 11.65 15.44 2.97
N PRO A 93 12.95 15.58 2.72
CA PRO A 93 13.52 16.70 1.99
C PRO A 93 12.88 16.95 0.61
N ALA A 94 12.38 15.90 -0.05
CA ALA A 94 11.67 16.00 -1.33
C ALA A 94 10.39 16.84 -1.22
N PHE A 95 9.78 16.93 -0.04
CA PHE A 95 8.58 17.73 0.19
C PHE A 95 8.86 19.21 0.46
N LYS A 96 10.13 19.61 0.53
CA LYS A 96 10.56 21.01 0.68
C LYS A 96 9.88 21.73 1.86
N GLY A 97 9.77 21.04 3.00
CA GLY A 97 9.14 21.55 4.22
C GLY A 97 7.61 21.63 4.18
N ARG A 98 6.95 21.06 3.17
CA ARG A 98 5.49 20.96 3.09
C ARG A 98 5.02 19.60 3.58
N GLN A 99 3.97 19.59 4.37
CA GLN A 99 3.29 18.36 4.72
C GLN A 99 2.67 17.71 3.48
N ARG A 100 2.94 16.41 3.27
CA ARG A 100 2.42 15.65 2.14
C ARG A 100 1.31 14.72 2.63
N GLU A 101 0.07 15.07 2.32
CA GLU A 101 -1.09 14.25 2.69
C GLU A 101 -1.25 13.05 1.78
N LEU A 102 -1.61 11.90 2.37
CA LEU A 102 -1.98 10.68 1.65
C LEU A 102 -3.32 10.86 0.96
N VAL A 103 -3.37 10.60 -0.35
CA VAL A 103 -4.57 10.72 -1.17
C VAL A 103 -4.77 9.46 -2.03
N ALA A 104 -5.96 9.30 -2.60
CA ALA A 104 -6.31 8.13 -3.41
C ALA A 104 -5.34 7.92 -4.60
N GLN A 105 -4.84 9.01 -5.19
CA GLN A 105 -3.88 8.95 -6.29
C GLN A 105 -2.56 8.28 -5.89
N ASP A 106 -2.17 8.30 -4.63
CA ASP A 106 -0.95 7.64 -4.17
C ASP A 106 -1.06 6.12 -4.29
N TYR A 107 -2.24 5.55 -3.99
CA TYR A 107 -2.50 4.13 -4.21
C TYR A 107 -2.59 3.77 -5.69
N VAL A 108 -3.19 4.64 -6.52
CA VAL A 108 -3.18 4.45 -7.98
C VAL A 108 -1.75 4.39 -8.49
N TYR A 109 -0.91 5.33 -8.07
CA TYR A 109 0.51 5.37 -8.43
C TYR A 109 1.25 4.12 -7.94
N ALA A 110 1.05 3.71 -6.68
CA ALA A 110 1.69 2.54 -6.11
C ALA A 110 1.36 1.26 -6.90
N ILE A 111 0.09 1.03 -7.25
CA ILE A 111 -0.32 -0.14 -8.05
C ILE A 111 0.28 -0.07 -9.45
N LYS A 112 0.27 1.08 -10.10
CA LYS A 112 0.87 1.27 -11.43
C LYS A 112 2.35 0.93 -11.47
N ARG A 113 3.09 1.17 -10.37
CA ARG A 113 4.51 0.87 -10.30
C ARG A 113 4.83 -0.62 -10.49
N PHE A 114 3.96 -1.53 -10.08
CA PHE A 114 4.15 -2.97 -10.32
C PHE A 114 4.08 -3.32 -11.81
N TYR A 115 3.36 -2.53 -12.60
CA TYR A 115 3.26 -2.70 -14.06
C TYR A 115 4.37 -2.00 -14.84
N ASP A 116 5.11 -1.08 -14.25
CA ASP A 116 6.21 -0.38 -14.93
C ASP A 116 7.37 -1.35 -15.23
N PRO A 117 7.72 -1.54 -16.51
CA PRO A 117 8.78 -2.48 -16.90
C PRO A 117 10.15 -2.22 -16.24
N ARG A 118 10.43 -0.97 -15.83
CA ARG A 118 11.71 -0.59 -15.22
C ARG A 118 11.97 -1.30 -13.90
N TYR A 119 10.92 -1.63 -13.15
CA TYR A 119 11.08 -2.28 -11.85
C TYR A 119 11.23 -3.80 -11.97
N ASN A 120 10.81 -4.39 -13.10
CA ASN A 120 10.86 -5.84 -13.32
C ASN A 120 10.35 -6.63 -12.10
N SER A 121 9.20 -6.20 -11.57
CA SER A 121 8.67 -6.73 -10.33
C SER A 121 8.32 -8.22 -10.44
N SER A 122 8.85 -9.03 -9.53
CA SER A 122 8.48 -10.44 -9.42
C SER A 122 7.03 -10.63 -8.98
N ASP A 123 6.42 -9.62 -8.35
CA ASP A 123 5.04 -9.68 -7.86
C ASP A 123 4.01 -9.27 -8.93
N LEU A 124 4.46 -8.84 -10.11
CA LEU A 124 3.59 -8.46 -11.23
C LEU A 124 2.54 -9.54 -11.54
N TYR A 125 2.92 -10.83 -11.47
CA TYR A 125 2.02 -11.94 -11.78
C TYR A 125 0.75 -11.95 -10.89
N GLN A 126 0.86 -11.48 -9.66
CA GLN A 126 -0.28 -11.39 -8.74
C GLN A 126 -1.27 -10.35 -9.22
N PHE A 127 -0.78 -9.20 -9.66
CA PHE A 127 -1.60 -8.13 -10.22
C PHE A 127 -2.18 -8.49 -11.58
N GLU A 128 -1.40 -9.14 -12.45
CA GLU A 128 -1.90 -9.63 -13.75
C GLU A 128 -2.99 -10.70 -13.57
N GLY A 129 -2.89 -11.51 -12.52
CA GLY A 129 -3.93 -12.47 -12.14
C GLY A 129 -5.27 -11.84 -11.79
N LEU A 130 -5.28 -10.58 -11.35
CA LEU A 130 -6.50 -9.81 -11.07
C LEU A 130 -7.14 -9.24 -12.35
N LYS A 131 -6.39 -9.21 -13.45
CA LYS A 131 -6.82 -8.67 -14.76
C LYS A 131 -7.39 -7.26 -14.67
N LEU A 132 -6.67 -6.36 -13.97
CA LEU A 132 -7.08 -4.97 -13.82
C LEU A 132 -7.15 -4.27 -15.18
N PRO A 133 -8.36 -3.83 -15.65
CA PRO A 133 -8.52 -3.33 -17.01
C PRO A 133 -7.61 -2.14 -17.32
N GLY A 134 -6.87 -2.24 -18.43
CA GLY A 134 -5.99 -1.20 -18.96
C GLY A 134 -4.55 -1.25 -18.47
N LEU A 135 -4.22 -1.91 -17.35
CA LEU A 135 -2.86 -1.89 -16.79
C LEU A 135 -1.87 -2.75 -17.58
N SER A 136 -2.24 -3.98 -17.93
CA SER A 136 -1.38 -4.85 -18.76
C SER A 136 -1.17 -4.26 -20.16
N GLU A 137 -2.19 -3.58 -20.71
CA GLU A 137 -2.10 -2.87 -21.99
C GLU A 137 -1.12 -1.71 -21.91
N LEU A 138 -1.18 -0.94 -20.82
CA LEU A 138 -0.29 0.20 -20.60
C LEU A 138 1.18 -0.28 -20.51
N ARG A 139 1.43 -1.38 -19.79
CA ARG A 139 2.75 -2.04 -19.73
C ARG A 139 3.20 -2.49 -21.13
N ARG A 140 2.35 -3.17 -21.86
CA ARG A 140 2.64 -3.68 -23.21
C ARG A 140 3.06 -2.54 -24.15
N ARG A 141 2.32 -1.41 -24.14
CA ARG A 141 2.68 -0.22 -24.94
C ARG A 141 4.04 0.34 -24.60
N ALA A 142 4.37 0.44 -23.30
CA ALA A 142 5.68 0.92 -22.88
C ALA A 142 6.83 0.04 -23.42
N LEU A 143 6.64 -1.28 -23.39
CA LEU A 143 7.62 -2.25 -23.92
C LEU A 143 7.74 -2.18 -25.43
N GLU A 144 6.64 -2.22 -26.17
CA GLU A 144 6.62 -2.21 -27.64
C GLU A 144 7.17 -0.89 -28.22
N GLN A 145 6.78 0.23 -27.63
CA GLN A 145 7.21 1.55 -28.08
C GLN A 145 8.57 1.96 -27.53
N ARG A 146 9.14 1.20 -26.59
CA ARG A 146 10.38 1.53 -25.86
C ARG A 146 10.31 2.94 -25.23
N LYS A 147 9.14 3.28 -24.68
CA LYS A 147 8.89 4.57 -24.01
C LYS A 147 8.75 4.36 -22.51
N PRO A 148 8.96 5.42 -21.71
CA PRO A 148 8.63 5.38 -20.29
C PRO A 148 7.17 4.96 -20.07
N PHE A 149 6.92 4.25 -18.97
CA PHE A 149 5.58 3.90 -18.54
C PHE A 149 4.77 5.17 -18.25
N ASP A 150 3.56 5.27 -18.80
CA ASP A 150 2.72 6.46 -18.67
C ASP A 150 1.88 6.38 -17.38
N TYR A 151 2.32 7.08 -16.35
CA TYR A 151 1.61 7.16 -15.07
C TYR A 151 0.37 8.05 -15.12
N ASP A 152 0.29 8.98 -16.07
CA ASP A 152 -0.81 9.93 -16.19
C ASP A 152 -2.00 9.35 -16.97
N GLN A 153 -1.75 8.33 -17.80
CA GLN A 153 -2.81 7.65 -18.53
C GLN A 153 -3.82 7.04 -17.56
N GLU A 154 -5.06 7.49 -17.60
CA GLU A 154 -6.14 6.87 -16.84
C GLU A 154 -6.45 5.46 -17.33
N VAL A 155 -6.68 4.56 -16.38
CA VAL A 155 -7.10 3.17 -16.63
C VAL A 155 -8.31 2.83 -15.77
N GLN A 156 -9.14 1.88 -16.23
CA GLN A 156 -10.33 1.52 -15.47
C GLN A 156 -10.02 0.63 -14.27
N GLY A 157 -8.95 -0.17 -14.36
CA GLY A 157 -8.58 -1.11 -13.31
C GLY A 157 -8.26 -0.49 -11.96
N VAL A 158 -7.76 0.77 -11.95
CA VAL A 158 -7.47 1.50 -10.72
C VAL A 158 -7.63 3.00 -10.96
N ARG A 159 -8.46 3.66 -10.15
CA ARG A 159 -8.76 5.10 -10.30
C ARG A 159 -8.96 5.78 -8.95
N ALA A 160 -8.46 6.99 -8.84
CA ALA A 160 -8.93 7.94 -7.85
C ALA A 160 -10.18 8.64 -8.41
N LEU A 161 -11.35 8.44 -7.79
CA LEU A 161 -12.60 9.08 -8.21
C LEU A 161 -12.65 10.53 -7.72
N ASP A 162 -12.06 10.77 -6.56
CA ASP A 162 -11.82 12.06 -5.95
C ASP A 162 -10.56 11.97 -5.07
N ARG A 163 -10.29 13.02 -4.29
CA ARG A 163 -9.08 13.10 -3.45
C ARG A 163 -8.92 11.91 -2.50
N TYR A 164 -10.02 11.36 -1.99
CA TYR A 164 -10.02 10.33 -0.96
C TYR A 164 -10.74 9.04 -1.35
N THR A 165 -11.26 8.94 -2.57
CA THR A 165 -12.01 7.76 -3.02
C THR A 165 -11.21 7.01 -4.06
N LEU A 166 -10.77 5.80 -3.70
CA LEU A 166 -10.08 4.85 -4.56
C LEU A 166 -11.08 3.82 -5.07
N ARG A 167 -11.08 3.56 -6.38
CA ARG A 167 -11.83 2.47 -6.99
C ARG A 167 -10.87 1.51 -7.67
N ILE A 168 -11.05 0.22 -7.38
CA ILE A 168 -10.34 -0.89 -8.03
C ILE A 168 -11.37 -1.75 -8.72
N GLN A 169 -11.16 -2.01 -10.01
CA GLN A 169 -12.02 -2.87 -10.82
C GLN A 169 -11.22 -4.09 -11.27
N LEU A 170 -11.72 -5.27 -10.95
CA LEU A 170 -11.15 -6.53 -11.39
C LEU A 170 -11.69 -6.91 -12.77
N GLY A 171 -10.90 -7.61 -13.57
CA GLY A 171 -11.34 -8.21 -14.83
C GLY A 171 -11.96 -9.59 -14.66
N GLN A 172 -11.86 -10.15 -13.48
CA GLN A 172 -12.51 -11.39 -13.07
C GLN A 172 -12.79 -11.38 -11.58
N SER A 173 -13.86 -12.04 -11.14
CA SER A 173 -14.20 -12.12 -9.73
C SER A 173 -13.13 -12.87 -8.94
N ASP A 174 -12.68 -12.29 -7.84
CA ASP A 174 -11.80 -12.92 -6.85
C ASP A 174 -12.32 -12.66 -5.43
N PRO A 175 -13.01 -13.62 -4.82
CA PRO A 175 -13.55 -13.47 -3.46
C PRO A 175 -12.48 -13.22 -2.40
N ARG A 176 -11.20 -13.49 -2.70
CA ARG A 176 -10.08 -13.28 -1.78
C ARG A 176 -9.34 -11.97 -2.02
N PHE A 177 -9.78 -11.17 -2.98
CA PHE A 177 -9.04 -9.94 -3.35
C PHE A 177 -8.76 -9.04 -2.16
N ILE A 178 -9.73 -8.79 -1.29
CA ILE A 178 -9.56 -7.90 -0.13
C ILE A 178 -8.58 -8.44 0.93
N TRP A 179 -8.22 -9.72 0.85
CA TRP A 179 -7.31 -10.40 1.77
C TRP A 179 -5.85 -10.45 1.27
N ARG A 180 -5.56 -9.82 0.14
CA ARG A 180 -4.23 -9.83 -0.52
C ARG A 180 -3.40 -8.59 -0.26
#